data_8b0eb1a29489c4c1f9bc171dedab9249
#
_entry.id   8b0eb1a29489c4c1f9bc171dedab9249
#
_cell.length_a   1.000
_cell.length_b   1.000
_cell.length_c   1.000
_cell.angle_alpha   90.00
_cell.angle_beta   90.00
_cell.angle_gamma   90.00
#
_symmetry.space_group_name_H-M   'P 1'
#
loop_
_entity.id
_entity.type
_entity.pdbx_description
1 polymer ?
#
loop_
_entity_poly.entity_id
_entity_poly.type
_entity_poly.pdbx_seq_one_letter_code
_entity_poly.pdbx_strand_id
1 'polypeptide(L)'
;MPGGANGTPFFLATGNLNVSLYNVVGSELLWVDGPISLQSEAMVTMCDFQGQSCALPGVYAQAGWFLTGEHRPYDRKQGTIDRVIPKENFGYNAAGGSGAWEVATRFSWLDLSDHDIKGGQLTDWTAGINWYWNPYTKLVFNYVHSMANVSGSPQSQTDMFGLRAQVDF
;
A
#
# COMPACT_ATOMS: atom_id res chain seq x y z
N MET A 1 4.89 -20.67 10.26
CA MET A 1 4.03 -19.83 9.39
C MET A 1 4.89 -19.34 8.25
N PRO A 2 4.41 -19.32 6.99
CA PRO A 2 5.15 -18.68 5.93
C PRO A 2 5.29 -17.19 6.28
N GLY A 3 6.48 -16.62 6.12
CA GLY A 3 6.74 -15.19 6.32
C GLY A 3 5.91 -14.34 5.37
N GLY A 4 5.75 -13.05 5.68
CA GLY A 4 5.13 -12.06 4.79
C GLY A 4 5.85 -11.97 3.45
N ALA A 5 5.27 -11.26 2.49
CA ALA A 5 5.91 -11.00 1.20
C ALA A 5 7.31 -10.42 1.43
N ASN A 6 8.31 -10.89 0.67
CA ASN A 6 9.72 -10.52 0.78
C ASN A 6 10.42 -10.91 2.10
N GLY A 7 9.92 -11.94 2.83
CA GLY A 7 10.56 -12.42 4.05
C GLY A 7 10.40 -11.52 5.27
N THR A 8 9.54 -10.50 5.21
CA THR A 8 9.22 -9.65 6.36
C THR A 8 8.42 -10.44 7.41
N PRO A 9 8.69 -10.27 8.72
CA PRO A 9 7.90 -10.91 9.75
C PRO A 9 6.47 -10.34 9.75
N PHE A 10 5.51 -11.15 10.19
CA PHE A 10 4.17 -10.64 10.48
C PHE A 10 4.21 -9.81 11.75
N PHE A 11 3.79 -8.55 11.66
CA PHE A 11 3.70 -7.64 12.82
C PHE A 11 2.42 -7.89 13.61
N LEU A 12 1.34 -8.30 12.94
CA LEU A 12 0.05 -8.59 13.54
C LEU A 12 -0.45 -9.96 13.10
N ALA A 13 -1.19 -10.63 13.97
CA ALA A 13 -1.90 -11.86 13.64
C ALA A 13 -3.08 -12.07 14.58
N THR A 14 -4.26 -12.37 14.04
CA THR A 14 -5.43 -12.81 14.82
C THR A 14 -5.30 -14.25 15.31
N GLY A 15 -4.30 -15.00 14.84
CA GLY A 15 -4.27 -16.45 14.98
C GLY A 15 -5.29 -17.14 14.08
N ASN A 16 -5.57 -18.41 14.38
CA ASN A 16 -6.62 -19.17 13.69
C ASN A 16 -7.97 -18.85 14.33
N LEU A 17 -8.82 -18.14 13.61
CA LEU A 17 -10.20 -17.88 14.01
C LEU A 17 -11.12 -18.93 13.38
N ASN A 18 -11.86 -19.67 14.22
CA ASN A 18 -12.95 -20.52 13.75
C ASN A 18 -14.19 -19.64 13.54
N VAL A 19 -14.27 -18.99 12.37
CA VAL A 19 -15.42 -18.16 12.00
C VAL A 19 -16.42 -19.00 11.19
N SER A 20 -17.70 -18.83 11.48
CA SER A 20 -18.79 -19.48 10.75
C SER A 20 -19.14 -18.75 9.46
N LEU A 21 -19.00 -17.43 9.49
CA LEU A 21 -19.28 -16.54 8.36
C LEU A 21 -18.37 -15.32 8.45
N TYR A 22 -17.93 -14.81 7.29
CA TYR A 22 -17.32 -13.50 7.21
C TYR A 22 -17.82 -12.74 5.98
N ASN A 23 -17.91 -11.44 6.10
CA ASN A 23 -18.22 -10.51 5.01
C ASN A 23 -17.17 -9.42 4.99
N VAL A 24 -16.79 -8.97 3.81
CA VAL A 24 -15.89 -7.83 3.63
C VAL A 24 -16.65 -6.75 2.88
N VAL A 25 -16.69 -5.55 3.47
CA VAL A 25 -17.26 -4.36 2.84
C VAL A 25 -16.15 -3.34 2.71
N GLY A 26 -16.00 -2.77 1.52
CA GLY A 26 -14.99 -1.76 1.24
C GLY A 26 -15.51 -0.63 0.41
N SER A 27 -14.82 0.50 0.49
CA SER A 27 -15.02 1.67 -0.36
C SER A 27 -13.66 2.19 -0.81
N GLU A 28 -13.58 2.60 -2.07
CA GLU A 28 -12.37 3.13 -2.68
C GLU A 28 -12.66 4.51 -3.29
N LEU A 29 -11.67 5.40 -3.20
CA LEU A 29 -11.68 6.71 -3.85
C LEU A 29 -10.35 6.91 -4.56
N LEU A 30 -10.44 7.28 -5.83
CA LEU A 30 -9.29 7.70 -6.64
C LEU A 30 -9.59 9.07 -7.24
N TRP A 31 -8.66 10.02 -7.07
CA TRP A 31 -8.69 11.32 -7.71
C TRP A 31 -7.35 11.58 -8.37
N VAL A 32 -7.38 12.04 -9.62
CA VAL A 32 -6.19 12.38 -10.41
C VAL A 32 -6.41 13.72 -11.07
N ASP A 33 -5.50 14.65 -10.85
CA ASP A 33 -5.48 15.95 -11.51
C ASP A 33 -4.04 16.32 -11.92
N GLY A 34 -3.82 16.34 -13.23
CA GLY A 34 -2.47 16.54 -13.78
C GLY A 34 -1.45 15.58 -13.17
N PRO A 35 -0.35 16.07 -12.59
CA PRO A 35 0.70 15.22 -12.03
C PRO A 35 0.40 14.69 -10.62
N ILE A 36 -0.72 15.10 -10.02
CA ILE A 36 -1.07 14.73 -8.65
C ILE A 36 -2.13 13.63 -8.67
N SER A 37 -1.98 12.67 -7.79
CA SER A 37 -2.96 11.61 -7.54
C SER A 37 -3.20 11.43 -6.06
N LEU A 38 -4.45 11.21 -5.68
CA LEU A 38 -4.88 10.82 -4.34
C LEU A 38 -5.68 9.53 -4.46
N GLN A 39 -5.40 8.59 -3.59
CA GLN A 39 -6.15 7.34 -3.50
C GLN A 39 -6.37 7.00 -2.03
N SER A 40 -7.55 6.52 -1.71
CA SER A 40 -7.86 5.99 -0.39
C SER A 40 -8.75 4.77 -0.50
N GLU A 41 -8.64 3.89 0.46
CA GLU A 41 -9.51 2.73 0.60
C GLU A 41 -9.80 2.51 2.08
N ALA A 42 -11.05 2.22 2.37
CA ALA A 42 -11.47 1.78 3.69
C ALA A 42 -12.21 0.46 3.54
N MET A 43 -11.84 -0.52 4.36
CA MET A 43 -12.55 -1.80 4.38
C MET A 43 -12.76 -2.28 5.82
N VAL A 44 -13.82 -3.04 6.00
CA VAL A 44 -14.11 -3.71 7.26
C VAL A 44 -14.45 -5.17 6.98
N THR A 45 -13.78 -6.05 7.70
CA THR A 45 -14.14 -7.47 7.73
C THR A 45 -15.05 -7.69 8.93
N MET A 46 -16.29 -8.06 8.67
CA MET A 46 -17.26 -8.47 9.68
C MET A 46 -17.29 -9.98 9.77
N CYS A 47 -17.22 -10.53 10.98
CA CYS A 47 -17.19 -11.97 11.19
C CYS A 47 -18.03 -12.38 12.41
N ASP A 48 -18.47 -13.64 12.43
CA ASP A 48 -19.06 -14.26 13.60
C ASP A 48 -18.02 -15.19 14.24
N PHE A 49 -17.54 -14.80 15.41
CA PHE A 49 -16.56 -15.54 16.17
C PHE A 49 -17.12 -15.91 17.55
N GLN A 50 -17.21 -17.19 17.85
CA GLN A 50 -17.74 -17.73 19.12
C GLN A 50 -19.16 -17.23 19.48
N GLY A 51 -20.00 -16.97 18.45
CA GLY A 51 -21.35 -16.48 18.65
C GLY A 51 -21.47 -14.97 18.89
N GLN A 52 -20.38 -14.23 18.71
CA GLN A 52 -20.35 -12.77 18.76
C GLN A 52 -19.93 -12.20 17.41
N SER A 53 -20.61 -11.14 16.99
CA SER A 53 -20.20 -10.42 15.78
C SER A 53 -18.97 -9.58 16.06
N CYS A 54 -18.00 -9.65 15.17
CA CYS A 54 -16.75 -8.90 15.23
C CYS A 54 -16.54 -8.04 13.98
N ALA A 55 -15.80 -6.94 14.12
CA ALA A 55 -15.47 -6.03 13.04
C ALA A 55 -13.98 -5.65 13.07
N LEU A 56 -13.29 -5.93 11.98
CA LEU A 56 -11.86 -5.68 11.84
C LEU A 56 -11.64 -4.65 10.73
N PRO A 57 -11.54 -3.35 11.07
CA PRO A 57 -11.39 -2.28 10.10
C PRO A 57 -9.96 -2.07 9.64
N GLY A 58 -9.81 -1.58 8.41
CA GLY A 58 -8.56 -1.07 7.88
C GLY A 58 -8.80 0.09 6.92
N VAL A 59 -7.87 1.02 6.88
CA VAL A 59 -7.92 2.19 6.00
C VAL A 59 -6.53 2.56 5.53
N TYR A 60 -6.44 3.03 4.29
CA TYR A 60 -5.27 3.75 3.86
C TYR A 60 -5.63 5.00 3.04
N ALA A 61 -4.70 5.94 3.02
CA ALA A 61 -4.70 7.08 2.11
C ALA A 61 -3.29 7.26 1.57
N GLN A 62 -3.18 7.52 0.26
CA GLN A 62 -1.91 7.79 -0.40
C GLN A 62 -2.01 8.97 -1.34
N ALA A 63 -0.91 9.69 -1.48
CA ALA A 63 -0.73 10.77 -2.42
C ALA A 63 0.52 10.50 -3.26
N GLY A 64 0.45 10.83 -4.55
CA GLY A 64 1.57 10.77 -5.48
C GLY A 64 1.69 12.07 -6.26
N TRP A 65 2.91 12.46 -6.57
CA TRP A 65 3.21 13.62 -7.39
C TRP A 65 4.34 13.32 -8.36
N PHE A 66 4.05 13.42 -9.65
CA PHE A 66 5.07 13.33 -10.70
C PHE A 66 5.82 14.64 -10.85
N LEU A 67 7.08 14.65 -10.44
CA LEU A 67 7.97 15.81 -10.52
C LEU A 67 8.24 16.22 -11.98
N THR A 68 8.21 15.26 -12.88
CA THR A 68 8.42 15.42 -14.33
C THR A 68 7.13 15.73 -15.10
N GLY A 69 6.00 15.78 -14.37
CA GLY A 69 4.72 16.28 -14.89
C GLY A 69 3.92 15.24 -15.68
N GLU A 70 4.20 13.94 -15.55
CA GLU A 70 3.31 12.87 -15.99
C GLU A 70 2.03 12.85 -15.14
N HIS A 71 1.10 11.99 -15.52
CA HIS A 71 -0.11 11.73 -14.73
C HIS A 71 -0.30 10.22 -14.58
N ARG A 72 -1.09 9.81 -13.57
CA ARG A 72 -1.55 8.42 -13.45
C ARG A 72 -2.69 8.17 -14.42
N PRO A 73 -2.50 7.34 -15.45
CA PRO A 73 -3.60 7.00 -16.34
C PRO A 73 -4.59 6.09 -15.61
N TYR A 74 -5.88 6.26 -15.93
CA TYR A 74 -6.95 5.44 -15.39
C TYR A 74 -7.72 4.78 -16.53
N ASP A 75 -7.73 3.46 -16.56
CA ASP A 75 -8.56 2.70 -17.50
C ASP A 75 -9.98 2.58 -16.96
N ARG A 76 -10.89 3.38 -17.53
CA ARG A 76 -12.30 3.37 -17.15
C ARG A 76 -13.03 2.06 -17.50
N LYS A 77 -12.51 1.27 -18.43
CA LYS A 77 -13.14 0.00 -18.83
C LYS A 77 -12.84 -1.09 -17.82
N GLN A 78 -11.60 -1.10 -17.33
CA GLN A 78 -11.14 -2.08 -16.35
C GLN A 78 -11.29 -1.59 -14.90
N GLY A 79 -11.54 -0.29 -14.69
CA GLY A 79 -11.64 0.29 -13.37
C GLY A 79 -10.31 0.31 -12.61
N THR A 80 -9.17 0.37 -13.31
CA THR A 80 -7.83 0.26 -12.72
C THR A 80 -6.91 1.40 -13.14
N ILE A 81 -5.88 1.63 -12.33
CA ILE A 81 -4.73 2.46 -12.73
C ILE A 81 -3.95 1.71 -13.80
N ASP A 82 -3.73 2.37 -14.94
CA ASP A 82 -2.96 1.84 -16.05
C ASP A 82 -1.48 2.21 -15.94
N ARG A 83 -0.69 1.73 -16.89
CA ARG A 83 0.77 1.91 -16.99
C ARG A 83 1.15 3.37 -17.18
N VAL A 84 2.07 3.85 -16.35
CA VAL A 84 2.67 5.18 -16.52
C VAL A 84 3.61 5.17 -17.72
N ILE A 85 3.40 6.11 -18.63
CA ILE A 85 4.25 6.32 -19.82
C ILE A 85 5.04 7.60 -19.58
N PRO A 86 6.38 7.52 -19.38
CA PRO A 86 7.22 8.72 -19.30
C PRO A 86 7.09 9.57 -20.55
N LYS A 87 7.08 10.90 -20.40
CA LYS A 87 7.13 11.85 -21.54
C LYS A 87 8.37 11.64 -22.39
N GLU A 88 9.48 11.33 -21.71
CA GLU A 88 10.76 10.97 -22.32
C GLU A 88 11.32 9.75 -21.59
N ASN A 89 11.65 8.71 -22.33
CA ASN A 89 12.28 7.54 -21.75
C ASN A 89 13.69 7.88 -21.26
N PHE A 90 14.12 7.24 -20.17
CA PHE A 90 15.48 7.36 -19.69
C PHE A 90 16.47 6.84 -20.74
N GLY A 91 17.52 7.62 -21.02
CA GLY A 91 18.55 7.25 -21.95
C GLY A 91 19.93 7.76 -21.53
N TYR A 92 20.95 6.95 -21.79
CA TYR A 92 22.36 7.29 -21.47
C TYR A 92 22.99 8.35 -22.39
N ASN A 93 22.34 8.70 -23.51
CA ASN A 93 22.86 9.63 -24.49
C ASN A 93 22.36 11.05 -24.23
N ALA A 94 23.08 12.05 -24.75
CA ALA A 94 22.68 13.46 -24.62
C ALA A 94 21.27 13.78 -25.19
N ALA A 95 20.71 12.89 -26.02
CA ALA A 95 19.34 12.95 -26.53
C ALA A 95 18.34 12.12 -25.72
N GLY A 96 18.78 11.45 -24.65
CA GLY A 96 17.91 10.64 -23.79
C GLY A 96 17.28 11.48 -22.68
N GLY A 97 16.01 11.17 -22.34
CA GLY A 97 15.29 11.83 -21.26
C GLY A 97 15.70 11.34 -19.87
N SER A 98 15.13 11.93 -18.83
CA SER A 98 15.34 11.56 -17.42
C SER A 98 14.47 10.39 -16.94
N GLY A 99 13.53 9.92 -17.78
CA GLY A 99 12.42 9.09 -17.34
C GLY A 99 11.42 9.91 -16.53
N ALA A 100 10.40 9.26 -15.97
CA ALA A 100 9.43 9.88 -15.09
C ALA A 100 9.80 9.66 -13.61
N TRP A 101 9.70 10.72 -12.81
CA TRP A 101 9.99 10.72 -11.39
C TRP A 101 8.73 11.02 -10.58
N GLU A 102 8.37 10.15 -9.68
CA GLU A 102 7.24 10.31 -8.77
C GLU A 102 7.72 10.23 -7.33
N VAL A 103 7.27 11.18 -6.51
CA VAL A 103 7.33 11.06 -5.05
C VAL A 103 5.95 10.68 -4.55
N ALA A 104 5.90 9.79 -3.57
CA ALA A 104 4.66 9.29 -3.02
C ALA A 104 4.74 9.15 -1.50
N THR A 105 3.61 9.33 -0.85
CA THR A 105 3.45 9.05 0.57
C THR A 105 2.16 8.27 0.80
N ARG A 106 2.17 7.40 1.83
CA ARG A 106 1.00 6.62 2.23
C ARG A 106 0.94 6.54 3.74
N PHE A 107 -0.24 6.72 4.26
CA PHE A 107 -0.64 6.38 5.61
C PHE A 107 -1.53 5.14 5.55
N SER A 108 -1.30 4.16 6.43
CA SER A 108 -2.24 3.04 6.60
C SER A 108 -2.43 2.73 8.08
N TRP A 109 -3.63 2.30 8.40
CA TRP A 109 -4.02 1.87 9.73
C TRP A 109 -4.88 0.61 9.62
N LEU A 110 -4.61 -0.36 10.48
CA LEU A 110 -5.30 -1.63 10.56
C LEU A 110 -5.55 -1.98 12.02
N ASP A 111 -6.78 -2.37 12.35
CA ASP A 111 -7.14 -2.91 13.66
C ASP A 111 -7.65 -4.35 13.50
N LEU A 112 -6.94 -5.27 14.12
CA LEU A 112 -7.29 -6.69 14.17
C LEU A 112 -7.76 -7.11 15.56
N SER A 113 -8.21 -6.15 16.37
CA SER A 113 -8.68 -6.40 17.73
C SER A 113 -10.15 -6.04 17.84
N ASP A 114 -10.96 -7.01 18.25
CA ASP A 114 -12.36 -6.80 18.61
C ASP A 114 -12.79 -7.91 19.59
N HIS A 115 -13.46 -7.55 20.70
CA HIS A 115 -13.87 -8.45 21.75
C HIS A 115 -12.72 -9.38 22.22
N ASP A 116 -12.84 -10.67 22.00
CA ASP A 116 -11.83 -11.68 22.39
C ASP A 116 -10.71 -11.86 21.34
N ILE A 117 -10.83 -11.23 20.18
CA ILE A 117 -9.80 -11.22 19.16
C ILE A 117 -8.75 -10.17 19.53
N LYS A 118 -7.50 -10.59 19.75
CA LYS A 118 -6.39 -9.74 20.20
C LYS A 118 -5.30 -9.67 19.12
N GLY A 119 -5.69 -9.37 17.88
CA GLY A 119 -4.76 -9.32 16.74
C GLY A 119 -3.82 -8.13 16.76
N GLY A 120 -4.18 -7.04 17.47
CA GLY A 120 -3.40 -5.83 17.60
C GLY A 120 -3.73 -4.79 16.52
N GLN A 121 -3.07 -3.64 16.63
CA GLN A 121 -3.19 -2.50 15.71
C GLN A 121 -1.87 -2.21 15.04
N LEU A 122 -1.91 -1.84 13.76
CA LEU A 122 -0.76 -1.43 12.97
C LEU A 122 -1.01 -0.06 12.35
N THR A 123 -0.03 0.81 12.48
CA THR A 123 -0.01 2.10 11.79
C THR A 123 1.27 2.21 11.01
N ASP A 124 1.18 2.48 9.71
CA ASP A 124 2.35 2.65 8.84
C ASP A 124 2.35 4.02 8.18
N TRP A 125 3.53 4.63 8.14
CA TRP A 125 3.86 5.77 7.30
C TRP A 125 4.88 5.34 6.26
N THR A 126 4.55 5.53 4.99
CA THR A 126 5.45 5.23 3.89
C THR A 126 5.78 6.48 3.12
N ALA A 127 7.05 6.68 2.82
CA ALA A 127 7.53 7.64 1.83
C ALA A 127 8.27 6.87 0.73
N GLY A 128 8.06 7.25 -0.53
CA GLY A 128 8.64 6.53 -1.66
C GLY A 128 9.02 7.43 -2.82
N ILE A 129 9.98 6.95 -3.60
CA ILE A 129 10.38 7.53 -4.87
C ILE A 129 10.27 6.43 -5.91
N ASN A 130 9.51 6.70 -6.99
CA ASN A 130 9.37 5.83 -8.13
C ASN A 130 10.06 6.48 -9.33
N TRP A 131 10.98 5.76 -9.95
CA TRP A 131 11.67 6.20 -11.16
C TRP A 131 11.33 5.27 -12.31
N TYR A 132 10.52 5.75 -13.23
CA TYR A 132 10.08 5.04 -14.42
C TYR A 132 11.06 5.34 -15.56
N TRP A 133 11.85 4.34 -15.96
CA TRP A 133 12.80 4.48 -17.07
C TRP A 133 12.10 4.51 -18.43
N ASN A 134 11.10 3.67 -18.54
CA ASN A 134 10.23 3.53 -19.71
C ASN A 134 8.90 2.91 -19.23
N PRO A 135 7.90 2.69 -20.12
CA PRO A 135 6.62 2.10 -19.71
C PRO A 135 6.72 0.71 -19.07
N TYR A 136 7.84 0.02 -19.22
CA TYR A 136 8.01 -1.38 -18.82
C TYR A 136 8.98 -1.56 -17.66
N THR A 137 9.78 -0.55 -17.34
CA THR A 137 10.86 -0.68 -16.35
C THR A 137 10.81 0.46 -15.35
N LYS A 138 10.80 0.13 -14.06
CA LYS A 138 10.88 1.11 -12.98
C LYS A 138 11.72 0.63 -11.81
N LEU A 139 12.32 1.59 -11.13
CA LEU A 139 12.92 1.42 -9.81
C LEU A 139 12.03 2.08 -8.77
N VAL A 140 11.87 1.42 -7.63
CA VAL A 140 11.08 1.91 -6.50
C VAL A 140 11.94 1.88 -5.27
N PHE A 141 12.05 3.00 -4.59
CA PHE A 141 12.65 3.12 -3.27
C PHE A 141 11.57 3.51 -2.28
N ASN A 142 11.46 2.78 -1.17
CA ASN A 142 10.50 3.06 -0.10
C ASN A 142 11.19 3.09 1.26
N TYR A 143 10.77 4.02 2.08
CA TYR A 143 10.96 4.03 3.52
C TYR A 143 9.61 3.81 4.19
N VAL A 144 9.55 2.90 5.15
CA VAL A 144 8.34 2.61 5.92
C VAL A 144 8.65 2.68 7.40
N HIS A 145 7.90 3.50 8.11
CA HIS A 145 7.88 3.55 9.58
C HIS A 145 6.61 2.87 10.08
N SER A 146 6.77 1.74 10.74
CA SER A 146 5.67 0.92 11.27
C SER A 146 5.60 0.98 12.78
N MET A 147 4.41 1.17 13.31
CA MET A 147 4.09 1.14 14.73
C MET A 147 3.04 0.08 14.99
N ALA A 148 3.41 -0.96 15.74
CA ALA A 148 2.52 -2.05 16.12
C ALA A 148 2.19 -2.00 17.61
N ASN A 149 0.91 -2.16 17.93
CA ASN A 149 0.41 -2.23 19.30
C ASN A 149 -0.38 -3.53 19.47
N VAL A 150 0.19 -4.47 20.20
CA VAL A 150 -0.43 -5.76 20.48
C VAL A 150 -0.73 -5.86 21.98
N SER A 151 -1.96 -6.21 22.33
CA SER A 151 -2.38 -6.31 23.73
C SER A 151 -1.47 -7.25 24.52
N GLY A 152 -0.94 -6.77 25.63
CA GLY A 152 -0.02 -7.55 26.49
C GLY A 152 1.44 -7.48 26.09
N SER A 153 1.79 -6.71 25.05
CA SER A 153 3.17 -6.46 24.62
C SER A 153 3.49 -4.97 24.61
N PRO A 154 4.73 -4.55 24.84
CA PRO A 154 5.10 -3.15 24.64
C PRO A 154 4.91 -2.76 23.16
N GLN A 155 4.57 -1.50 22.93
CA GLN A 155 4.49 -0.94 21.58
C GLN A 155 5.81 -1.18 20.82
N SER A 156 5.72 -1.72 19.63
CA SER A 156 6.86 -2.00 18.75
C SER A 156 6.92 -0.98 17.62
N GLN A 157 8.11 -0.50 17.31
CA GLN A 157 8.37 0.38 16.16
C GLN A 157 9.46 -0.22 15.30
N THR A 158 9.32 -0.08 13.98
CA THR A 158 10.26 -0.63 13.01
C THR A 158 10.41 0.30 11.82
N ASP A 159 11.65 0.55 11.43
CA ASP A 159 12.00 1.29 10.22
C ASP A 159 12.48 0.30 9.15
N MET A 160 11.91 0.40 7.96
CA MET A 160 12.24 -0.48 6.84
C MET A 160 12.60 0.34 5.61
N PHE A 161 13.65 -0.09 4.92
CA PHE A 161 14.07 0.46 3.63
C PHE A 161 13.91 -0.63 2.57
N GLY A 162 13.24 -0.30 1.48
CA GLY A 162 13.01 -1.21 0.37
C GLY A 162 13.50 -0.64 -0.96
N LEU A 163 14.19 -1.46 -1.74
CA LEU A 163 14.52 -1.18 -3.13
C LEU A 163 13.97 -2.30 -4.00
N ARG A 164 13.23 -1.94 -5.05
CA ARG A 164 12.66 -2.88 -6.01
C ARG A 164 12.92 -2.43 -7.43
N ALA A 165 13.45 -3.33 -8.26
CA ALA A 165 13.42 -3.20 -9.71
C ALA A 165 12.25 -4.01 -10.25
N GLN A 166 11.47 -3.44 -11.15
CA GLN A 166 10.34 -4.09 -11.79
C GLN A 166 10.50 -3.97 -13.30
N VAL A 167 10.30 -5.10 -14.00
CA VAL A 167 10.24 -5.19 -15.45
C VAL A 167 8.95 -5.92 -15.82
N ASP A 168 8.13 -5.29 -16.64
CA ASP A 168 6.88 -5.83 -17.18
C ASP A 168 7.10 -6.18 -18.66
N PHE A 169 6.56 -7.30 -19.16
CA PHE A 169 6.69 -7.75 -20.55
C PHE A 169 5.40 -8.42 -21.04
#